data_ccfdf1abbcbf1d427196d61f3b33616f
#
_entry.id   ccfdf1abbcbf1d427196d61f3b33616f
#
_cell.length_a   1.000
_cell.length_b   1.000
_cell.length_c   1.000
_cell.angle_alpha   90.00
_cell.angle_beta   90.00
_cell.angle_gamma   90.00
#
_symmetry.space_group_name_H-M   'P 1'
#
loop_
_entity.id
_entity.type
_entity.pdbx_description
1 polymer ?
#
loop_
_entity_poly.entity_id
_entity_poly.type
_entity_poly.pdbx_seq_one_letter_code
_entity_poly.pdbx_strand_id
1 'polypeptide(L)'
;MLYYMANRCRRCGACEAVCPQKAISSQYASPFRINRKQCDRCMLCVDACLYNALQISGEWYTTDQLMKVIERDKCFYGKDGGVTISGGEPLSNGEFVLEIFKRCKAQGIGTVLDTTGYGDSGLLEKILAYTDLVLLDIKHMDPVLHKKWTGVSNELIHKNAELITSTVETRISLPLVAGVNADPENIHATAKFAVAHGVKHIDINPLHTLGAGKYHYLGKRSPYGRFRTLEKPELDEVAEIFHSYGLQAGFGRMM
;
A
#
# COMPACT_ATOMS: atom_id res chain seq x y z
N MET A 1 0.08 10.10 11.50
CA MET A 1 0.14 11.44 10.82
C MET A 1 -1.04 12.31 11.26
N LEU A 2 -0.88 13.66 11.27
CA LEU A 2 -1.98 14.59 11.57
C LEU A 2 -2.81 14.87 10.31
N TYR A 3 -4.11 14.54 10.35
CA TYR A 3 -5.10 14.84 9.31
C TYR A 3 -5.92 16.07 9.68
N TYR A 4 -6.27 16.86 8.67
CA TYR A 4 -7.20 17.96 8.79
C TYR A 4 -8.40 17.76 7.84
N MET A 5 -9.59 17.64 8.40
CA MET A 5 -10.86 17.48 7.69
C MET A 5 -11.60 18.82 7.62
N ALA A 6 -11.44 19.54 6.52
CA ALA A 6 -11.98 20.88 6.36
C ALA A 6 -13.51 20.94 6.50
N ASN A 7 -14.23 19.90 6.07
CA ASN A 7 -15.69 19.80 6.16
C ASN A 7 -16.22 19.66 7.59
N ARG A 8 -15.39 19.23 8.53
CA ARG A 8 -15.74 19.17 9.97
C ARG A 8 -15.35 20.41 10.74
N CYS A 9 -14.48 21.25 10.19
CA CYS A 9 -13.91 22.39 10.90
C CYS A 9 -14.93 23.54 11.05
N ARG A 10 -15.19 23.96 12.28
CA ARG A 10 -16.03 25.12 12.63
C ARG A 10 -15.25 26.42 12.84
N ARG A 11 -13.94 26.42 12.61
CA ARG A 11 -13.04 27.57 12.76
C ARG A 11 -13.07 28.21 14.16
N CYS A 12 -13.29 27.43 15.21
CA CYS A 12 -13.41 27.92 16.61
C CYS A 12 -12.07 28.41 17.21
N GLY A 13 -10.93 28.17 16.58
CA GLY A 13 -9.63 28.65 17.05
C GLY A 13 -8.95 27.77 18.12
N ALA A 14 -9.63 26.82 18.76
CA ALA A 14 -9.09 26.04 19.88
C ALA A 14 -7.75 25.36 19.56
N CYS A 15 -7.62 24.78 18.36
CA CYS A 15 -6.38 24.13 17.90
C CYS A 15 -5.23 25.12 17.70
N GLU A 16 -5.51 26.37 17.34
CA GLU A 16 -4.52 27.43 17.16
C GLU A 16 -4.00 27.90 18.53
N ALA A 17 -4.91 28.05 19.50
CA ALA A 17 -4.58 28.50 20.86
C ALA A 17 -3.65 27.53 21.61
N VAL A 18 -3.79 26.21 21.38
CA VAL A 18 -2.98 25.18 22.08
C VAL A 18 -1.70 24.79 21.35
N CYS A 19 -1.44 25.30 20.13
CA CYS A 19 -0.29 24.90 19.35
C CYS A 19 0.99 25.60 19.82
N PRO A 20 1.94 24.89 20.46
CA PRO A 20 3.16 25.51 20.97
C PRO A 20 4.07 26.00 19.83
N GLN A 21 4.01 25.34 18.67
CA GLN A 21 4.79 25.69 17.49
C GLN A 21 4.13 26.74 16.60
N LYS A 22 2.91 27.23 16.96
CA LYS A 22 2.11 28.13 16.12
C LYS A 22 1.97 27.63 14.67
N ALA A 23 1.95 26.29 14.49
CA ALA A 23 1.91 25.64 13.19
C ALA A 23 0.51 25.57 12.59
N ILE A 24 -0.53 25.99 13.31
CA ILE A 24 -1.92 26.02 12.85
C ILE A 24 -2.39 27.45 12.85
N SER A 25 -3.04 27.87 11.77
CA SER A 25 -3.64 29.20 11.69
C SER A 25 -4.99 29.19 10.98
N SER A 26 -5.93 29.96 11.53
CA SER A 26 -7.22 30.23 10.91
C SER A 26 -7.09 31.07 9.62
N GLN A 27 -5.98 31.78 9.46
CA GLN A 27 -5.66 32.60 8.29
C GLN A 27 -5.20 31.78 7.09
N TYR A 28 -4.68 30.56 7.30
CA TYR A 28 -4.27 29.71 6.20
C TYR A 28 -5.48 29.16 5.44
N ALA A 29 -5.39 29.18 4.12
CA ALA A 29 -6.44 28.63 3.26
C ALA A 29 -6.61 27.12 3.49
N SER A 30 -7.86 26.66 3.50
CA SER A 30 -8.16 25.22 3.47
C SER A 30 -7.70 24.63 2.12
N PRO A 31 -7.06 23.44 2.07
CA PRO A 31 -6.82 22.51 3.17
C PRO A 31 -5.46 22.71 3.89
N PHE A 32 -4.73 23.79 3.60
CA PHE A 32 -3.34 24.02 4.02
C PHE A 32 -3.23 24.67 5.41
N ARG A 33 -4.25 24.50 6.27
CA ARG A 33 -4.33 25.14 7.58
C ARG A 33 -3.16 24.82 8.52
N ILE A 34 -2.41 23.77 8.25
CA ILE A 34 -1.29 23.30 9.07
C ILE A 34 0.02 23.56 8.33
N ASN A 35 0.91 24.35 8.91
CA ASN A 35 2.29 24.45 8.46
C ASN A 35 3.06 23.18 8.89
N ARG A 36 3.20 22.25 7.98
CA ARG A 36 3.79 20.94 8.27
C ARG A 36 5.29 20.95 8.48
N LYS A 37 5.98 22.04 8.10
CA LYS A 37 7.40 22.23 8.38
C LYS A 37 7.64 22.65 9.84
N GLN A 38 6.71 23.39 10.41
CA GLN A 38 6.76 23.86 11.78
C GLN A 38 6.19 22.85 12.79
N CYS A 39 5.28 21.99 12.35
CA CYS A 39 4.55 21.04 13.20
C CYS A 39 5.47 19.93 13.72
N ASP A 40 5.68 19.86 15.02
CA ASP A 40 6.43 18.80 15.73
C ASP A 40 5.62 17.52 15.97
N ARG A 41 4.32 17.54 15.61
CA ARG A 41 3.37 16.43 15.79
C ARG A 41 3.08 16.08 17.25
N CYS A 42 3.08 17.04 18.15
CA CYS A 42 2.70 16.83 19.56
C CYS A 42 1.24 16.40 19.77
N MET A 43 0.37 16.57 18.77
CA MET A 43 -1.05 16.18 18.73
C MET A 43 -1.99 16.93 19.68
N LEU A 44 -1.55 17.90 20.47
CA LEU A 44 -2.41 18.72 21.37
C LEU A 44 -3.61 19.33 20.66
N CYS A 45 -3.45 19.68 19.39
CA CYS A 45 -4.53 20.21 18.56
C CYS A 45 -5.64 19.20 18.25
N VAL A 46 -5.34 17.90 18.32
CA VAL A 46 -6.34 16.83 18.15
C VAL A 46 -7.22 16.79 19.39
N ASP A 47 -6.61 16.78 20.58
CA ASP A 47 -7.31 16.72 21.86
C ASP A 47 -8.20 17.96 22.07
N ALA A 48 -7.73 19.13 21.60
CA ALA A 48 -8.48 20.39 21.68
C ALA A 48 -9.62 20.51 20.64
N CYS A 49 -9.71 19.60 19.67
CA CYS A 49 -10.68 19.71 18.58
C CYS A 49 -12.02 19.04 18.88
N LEU A 50 -12.98 19.78 19.43
CA LEU A 50 -14.33 19.28 19.75
C LEU A 50 -15.13 18.77 18.53
N TYR A 51 -14.72 19.15 17.32
CA TYR A 51 -15.43 18.79 16.08
C TYR A 51 -14.77 17.63 15.33
N ASN A 52 -13.72 17.01 15.90
CA ASN A 52 -12.96 15.96 15.24
C ASN A 52 -12.49 16.33 13.82
N ALA A 53 -12.20 17.63 13.61
CA ALA A 53 -11.66 18.12 12.35
C ALA A 53 -10.14 17.85 12.22
N LEU A 54 -9.47 17.64 13.34
CA LEU A 54 -8.08 17.20 13.43
C LEU A 54 -8.06 15.79 13.99
N GLN A 55 -7.35 14.88 13.33
CA GLN A 55 -7.29 13.48 13.71
C GLN A 55 -5.88 12.92 13.50
N ILE A 56 -5.54 11.92 14.28
CA ILE A 56 -4.34 11.10 14.08
C ILE A 56 -4.68 10.00 13.07
N SER A 57 -3.88 9.89 12.02
CA SER A 57 -3.95 8.76 11.10
C SER A 57 -2.89 7.74 11.47
N GLY A 58 -3.35 6.51 11.71
CA GLY A 58 -2.54 5.39 12.17
C GLY A 58 -2.35 5.40 13.68
N GLU A 59 -2.20 4.21 14.20
CA GLU A 59 -1.96 3.93 15.61
C GLU A 59 -0.68 3.12 15.74
N TRP A 60 -0.03 3.23 16.89
CA TRP A 60 1.11 2.38 17.22
C TRP A 60 0.61 1.14 17.96
N TYR A 61 1.03 -0.02 17.46
CA TYR A 61 0.75 -1.30 18.08
C TYR A 61 2.05 -1.99 18.47
N THR A 62 2.07 -2.59 19.64
CA THR A 62 3.01 -3.67 19.93
C THR A 62 2.54 -4.95 19.25
N THR A 63 3.43 -5.93 19.09
CA THR A 63 3.06 -7.25 18.56
C THR A 63 1.96 -7.89 19.40
N ASP A 64 2.00 -7.77 20.72
CA ASP A 64 0.97 -8.31 21.62
C ASP A 64 -0.40 -7.65 21.44
N GLN A 65 -0.40 -6.33 21.26
CA GLN A 65 -1.64 -5.60 21.01
C GLN A 65 -2.27 -5.98 19.67
N LEU A 66 -1.44 -6.08 18.61
CA LEU A 66 -1.94 -6.47 17.30
C LEU A 66 -2.42 -7.92 17.28
N MET A 67 -1.71 -8.84 17.93
CA MET A 67 -2.16 -10.23 18.02
C MET A 67 -3.52 -10.36 18.69
N LYS A 68 -3.81 -9.59 19.75
CA LYS A 68 -5.15 -9.57 20.38
C LYS A 68 -6.27 -9.17 19.41
N VAL A 69 -5.98 -8.23 18.48
CA VAL A 69 -6.94 -7.85 17.44
C VAL A 69 -7.12 -8.99 16.44
N ILE A 70 -6.03 -9.58 15.96
CA ILE A 70 -6.05 -10.71 15.03
C ILE A 70 -6.80 -11.91 15.61
N GLU A 71 -6.54 -12.25 16.86
CA GLU A 71 -7.18 -13.39 17.57
C GLU A 71 -8.69 -13.18 17.75
N ARG A 72 -9.12 -11.96 18.05
CA ARG A 72 -10.54 -11.63 18.17
C ARG A 72 -11.31 -11.92 16.88
N ASP A 73 -10.67 -11.68 15.74
CA ASP A 73 -11.30 -11.84 14.43
C ASP A 73 -11.12 -13.26 13.85
N LYS A 74 -10.45 -14.17 14.57
CA LYS A 74 -10.14 -15.55 14.14
C LYS A 74 -11.39 -16.35 13.72
N CYS A 75 -12.53 -16.13 14.35
CA CYS A 75 -13.77 -16.82 14.00
C CYS A 75 -14.27 -16.47 12.59
N PHE A 76 -13.82 -15.37 11.99
CA PHE A 76 -14.21 -14.96 10.64
C PHE A 76 -13.26 -15.47 9.54
N TYR A 77 -12.10 -16.02 9.87
CA TYR A 77 -11.12 -16.47 8.89
C TYR A 77 -11.51 -17.77 8.18
N GLY A 78 -12.38 -18.57 8.77
CA GLY A 78 -12.77 -19.87 8.22
C GLY A 78 -11.58 -20.81 8.06
N LYS A 79 -11.57 -21.58 6.96
CA LYS A 79 -10.49 -22.55 6.67
C LYS A 79 -9.33 -21.95 5.90
N ASP A 80 -9.62 -20.98 5.02
CA ASP A 80 -8.67 -20.44 4.02
C ASP A 80 -8.38 -18.94 4.23
N GLY A 81 -8.95 -18.35 5.28
CA GLY A 81 -8.71 -16.96 5.62
C GLY A 81 -7.54 -16.75 6.56
N GLY A 82 -7.21 -15.49 6.79
CA GLY A 82 -6.08 -15.13 7.64
C GLY A 82 -5.81 -13.64 7.66
N VAL A 83 -4.54 -13.30 7.77
CA VAL A 83 -4.06 -11.93 7.89
C VAL A 83 -3.24 -11.55 6.68
N THR A 84 -3.58 -10.44 6.06
CA THR A 84 -2.73 -9.80 5.05
C THR A 84 -2.00 -8.63 5.69
N ILE A 85 -0.67 -8.63 5.63
CA ILE A 85 0.13 -7.45 5.95
C ILE A 85 0.48 -6.74 4.65
N SER A 86 -0.01 -5.50 4.55
CA SER A 86 0.25 -4.58 3.44
C SER A 86 0.56 -3.17 3.98
N GLY A 87 0.33 -2.12 3.19
CA GLY A 87 0.42 -0.74 3.71
C GLY A 87 1.32 0.15 2.86
N GLY A 88 2.40 0.71 3.39
CA GLY A 88 3.49 1.28 2.59
C GLY A 88 4.29 0.15 1.95
N GLU A 89 5.45 -0.16 2.57
CA GLU A 89 6.20 -1.38 2.28
C GLU A 89 6.37 -2.15 3.60
N PRO A 90 5.79 -3.37 3.73
CA PRO A 90 5.90 -4.17 4.96
C PRO A 90 7.35 -4.46 5.37
N LEU A 91 8.23 -4.67 4.39
CA LEU A 91 9.65 -4.96 4.64
C LEU A 91 10.39 -3.80 5.31
N SER A 92 9.82 -2.58 5.29
CA SER A 92 10.36 -1.44 6.08
C SER A 92 10.24 -1.67 7.59
N ASN A 93 9.35 -2.57 8.03
CA ASN A 93 9.18 -3.00 9.41
C ASN A 93 9.26 -4.53 9.51
N GLY A 94 10.18 -5.14 8.77
CA GLY A 94 10.22 -6.57 8.53
C GLY A 94 10.33 -7.43 9.80
N GLU A 95 11.07 -6.98 10.83
CA GLU A 95 11.14 -7.70 12.11
C GLU A 95 9.76 -7.77 12.81
N PHE A 96 8.97 -6.70 12.72
CA PHE A 96 7.60 -6.70 13.24
C PHE A 96 6.70 -7.65 12.43
N VAL A 97 6.82 -7.64 11.10
CA VAL A 97 6.11 -8.57 10.21
C VAL A 97 6.45 -10.02 10.53
N LEU A 98 7.75 -10.32 10.66
CA LEU A 98 8.26 -11.64 11.00
C LEU A 98 7.64 -12.16 12.31
N GLU A 99 7.63 -11.33 13.34
CA GLU A 99 7.09 -11.73 14.65
C GLU A 99 5.57 -11.98 14.59
N ILE A 100 4.82 -11.12 13.88
CA ILE A 100 3.37 -11.33 13.70
C ILE A 100 3.09 -12.63 12.93
N PHE A 101 3.80 -12.86 11.81
CA PHE A 101 3.59 -14.07 11.01
C PHE A 101 3.94 -15.35 11.77
N LYS A 102 5.03 -15.36 12.54
CA LYS A 102 5.37 -16.49 13.43
C LYS A 102 4.20 -16.82 14.39
N ARG A 103 3.65 -15.80 15.03
CA ARG A 103 2.53 -15.98 15.98
C ARG A 103 1.24 -16.40 15.28
N CYS A 104 0.95 -15.87 14.10
CA CYS A 104 -0.18 -16.30 13.30
C CYS A 104 -0.07 -17.79 12.94
N LYS A 105 1.09 -18.22 12.44
CA LYS A 105 1.33 -19.63 12.10
C LYS A 105 1.24 -20.55 13.30
N ALA A 106 1.76 -20.15 14.47
CA ALA A 106 1.64 -20.91 15.70
C ALA A 106 0.18 -21.13 16.15
N GLN A 107 -0.75 -20.31 15.67
CA GLN A 107 -2.18 -20.40 15.95
C GLN A 107 -3.02 -20.95 14.79
N GLY A 108 -2.38 -21.40 13.70
CA GLY A 108 -3.06 -21.91 12.52
C GLY A 108 -3.81 -20.83 11.74
N ILE A 109 -3.33 -19.58 11.80
CA ILE A 109 -3.89 -18.44 11.04
C ILE A 109 -3.09 -18.29 9.76
N GLY A 110 -3.79 -18.22 8.61
CA GLY A 110 -3.19 -17.96 7.30
C GLY A 110 -2.51 -16.59 7.21
N THR A 111 -1.45 -16.49 6.42
CA THR A 111 -0.61 -15.29 6.32
C THR A 111 -0.36 -14.92 4.87
N VAL A 112 -0.62 -13.66 4.53
CA VAL A 112 -0.40 -13.09 3.21
C VAL A 112 0.50 -11.87 3.32
N LEU A 113 1.56 -11.84 2.53
CA LEU A 113 2.46 -10.68 2.41
C LEU A 113 2.16 -9.93 1.12
N ASP A 114 1.70 -8.68 1.23
CA ASP A 114 1.47 -7.78 0.10
C ASP A 114 2.62 -6.76 0.06
N THR A 115 3.58 -6.98 -0.85
CA THR A 115 4.87 -6.28 -0.87
C THR A 115 5.35 -5.98 -2.27
N THR A 116 6.17 -4.94 -2.41
CA THR A 116 6.94 -4.70 -3.62
C THR A 116 8.20 -5.57 -3.70
N GLY A 117 8.57 -6.27 -2.65
CA GLY A 117 9.84 -6.97 -2.53
C GLY A 117 11.05 -6.04 -2.32
N TYR A 118 10.85 -4.73 -2.12
CA TYR A 118 11.95 -3.80 -1.89
C TYR A 118 12.36 -3.78 -0.41
N GLY A 119 13.27 -4.67 -0.04
CA GLY A 119 13.75 -4.80 1.33
C GLY A 119 14.96 -5.73 1.43
N ASP A 120 15.46 -5.91 2.66
CA ASP A 120 16.58 -6.81 2.93
C ASP A 120 16.23 -8.25 2.59
N SER A 121 17.03 -8.90 1.73
CA SER A 121 16.79 -10.25 1.25
C SER A 121 16.86 -11.30 2.36
N GLY A 122 17.78 -11.14 3.34
CA GLY A 122 17.92 -12.10 4.44
C GLY A 122 16.77 -12.05 5.45
N LEU A 123 16.20 -10.85 5.67
CA LEU A 123 15.00 -10.72 6.49
C LEU A 123 13.76 -11.21 5.74
N LEU A 124 13.67 -10.94 4.44
CA LEU A 124 12.61 -11.47 3.58
C LEU A 124 12.58 -12.99 3.61
N GLU A 125 13.70 -13.67 3.45
CA GLU A 125 13.78 -15.13 3.53
C GLU A 125 13.21 -15.69 4.84
N LYS A 126 13.52 -15.05 5.96
CA LYS A 126 12.94 -15.43 7.27
C LYS A 126 11.42 -15.23 7.32
N ILE A 127 10.91 -14.15 6.71
CA ILE A 127 9.46 -13.86 6.65
C ILE A 127 8.75 -14.90 5.78
N LEU A 128 9.31 -15.25 4.62
CA LEU A 128 8.73 -16.22 3.69
C LEU A 128 8.52 -17.59 4.33
N ALA A 129 9.36 -18.01 5.28
CA ALA A 129 9.17 -19.26 6.02
C ALA A 129 7.85 -19.32 6.82
N TYR A 130 7.20 -18.18 7.03
CA TYR A 130 5.92 -18.05 7.77
C TYR A 130 4.84 -17.42 6.90
N THR A 131 4.99 -17.43 5.57
CA THR A 131 4.05 -16.82 4.61
C THR A 131 3.39 -17.91 3.77
N ASP A 132 2.07 -17.85 3.61
CA ASP A 132 1.31 -18.79 2.76
C ASP A 132 1.15 -18.30 1.35
N LEU A 133 1.03 -16.99 1.15
CA LEU A 133 0.84 -16.35 -0.15
C LEU A 133 1.55 -15.00 -0.19
N VAL A 134 2.18 -14.70 -1.31
CA VAL A 134 2.70 -13.36 -1.59
C VAL A 134 1.91 -12.70 -2.71
N LEU A 135 1.47 -11.45 -2.46
CA LEU A 135 1.02 -10.53 -3.49
C LEU A 135 2.20 -9.64 -3.83
N LEU A 136 2.83 -9.91 -4.97
CA LEU A 136 4.05 -9.21 -5.40
C LEU A 136 3.69 -8.05 -6.33
N ASP A 137 3.89 -6.83 -5.87
CA ASP A 137 3.62 -5.61 -6.61
C ASP A 137 4.70 -5.36 -7.68
N ILE A 138 4.38 -5.55 -8.96
CA ILE A 138 5.24 -5.20 -10.09
C ILE A 138 4.71 -3.91 -10.73
N LYS A 139 5.46 -2.82 -10.57
CA LYS A 139 5.00 -1.48 -11.01
C LYS A 139 5.50 -1.10 -12.41
N HIS A 140 6.67 -1.51 -12.79
CA HIS A 140 7.25 -1.33 -14.13
C HIS A 140 8.44 -2.25 -14.32
N MET A 141 8.60 -2.83 -15.51
CA MET A 141 9.72 -3.73 -15.82
C MET A 141 11.02 -3.00 -16.18
N ASP A 142 10.92 -1.83 -16.82
CA ASP A 142 12.08 -0.99 -17.11
C ASP A 142 12.61 -0.32 -15.83
N PRO A 143 13.91 -0.47 -15.48
CA PRO A 143 14.48 0.05 -14.22
C PRO A 143 14.54 1.59 -14.19
N VAL A 144 14.68 2.25 -15.35
CA VAL A 144 14.75 3.71 -15.45
C VAL A 144 13.36 4.29 -15.22
N LEU A 145 12.35 3.73 -15.88
CA LEU A 145 10.96 4.16 -15.72
C LEU A 145 10.44 3.79 -14.33
N HIS A 146 10.80 2.62 -13.80
CA HIS A 146 10.48 2.26 -12.41
C HIS A 146 11.02 3.30 -11.44
N LYS A 147 12.31 3.67 -11.56
CA LYS A 147 12.93 4.70 -10.72
C LYS A 147 12.29 6.07 -10.88
N LYS A 148 11.90 6.43 -12.09
CA LYS A 148 11.21 7.70 -12.37
C LYS A 148 9.89 7.82 -11.62
N TRP A 149 9.12 6.73 -11.53
CA TRP A 149 7.77 6.75 -10.97
C TRP A 149 7.70 6.37 -9.49
N THR A 150 8.64 5.56 -9.01
CA THR A 150 8.64 5.05 -7.61
C THR A 150 9.75 5.65 -6.74
N GLY A 151 10.78 6.21 -7.37
CA GLY A 151 11.97 6.75 -6.69
C GLY A 151 13.13 5.76 -6.55
N VAL A 152 12.92 4.46 -6.83
CA VAL A 152 13.95 3.41 -6.71
C VAL A 152 14.02 2.55 -7.96
N SER A 153 15.19 1.91 -8.23
CA SER A 153 15.31 0.87 -9.27
C SER A 153 14.57 -0.39 -8.85
N ASN A 154 14.16 -1.21 -9.84
CA ASN A 154 13.52 -2.50 -9.61
C ASN A 154 14.52 -3.68 -9.51
N GLU A 155 15.83 -3.46 -9.60
CA GLU A 155 16.83 -4.52 -9.58
C GLU A 155 16.75 -5.37 -8.30
N LEU A 156 16.65 -4.74 -7.13
CA LEU A 156 16.47 -5.47 -5.86
C LEU A 156 15.13 -6.19 -5.80
N ILE A 157 14.08 -5.59 -6.37
CA ILE A 157 12.75 -6.21 -6.46
C ILE A 157 12.82 -7.50 -7.28
N HIS A 158 13.45 -7.45 -8.46
CA HIS A 158 13.61 -8.62 -9.31
C HIS A 158 14.45 -9.73 -8.64
N LYS A 159 15.55 -9.36 -7.97
CA LYS A 159 16.35 -10.31 -7.18
C LYS A 159 15.51 -10.98 -6.09
N ASN A 160 14.73 -10.20 -5.34
CA ASN A 160 13.88 -10.73 -4.28
C ASN A 160 12.68 -11.52 -4.82
N ALA A 161 12.20 -11.19 -6.03
CA ALA A 161 11.15 -11.96 -6.69
C ALA A 161 11.57 -13.41 -6.99
N GLU A 162 12.83 -13.66 -7.37
CA GLU A 162 13.37 -15.01 -7.53
C GLU A 162 13.26 -15.82 -6.23
N LEU A 163 13.64 -15.19 -5.10
CA LEU A 163 13.53 -15.81 -3.78
C LEU A 163 12.06 -16.06 -3.40
N ILE A 164 11.19 -15.09 -3.60
CA ILE A 164 9.76 -15.16 -3.27
C ILE A 164 9.11 -16.30 -4.05
N THR A 165 9.24 -16.30 -5.37
CA THR A 165 8.52 -17.22 -6.25
C THR A 165 9.05 -18.66 -6.17
N SER A 166 10.31 -18.86 -5.78
CA SER A 166 10.88 -20.18 -5.52
C SER A 166 10.46 -20.78 -4.17
N THR A 167 9.93 -19.95 -3.24
CA THR A 167 9.67 -20.35 -1.85
C THR A 167 8.18 -20.45 -1.54
N VAL A 168 7.37 -19.50 -2.03
CA VAL A 168 5.96 -19.33 -1.64
C VAL A 168 5.07 -19.13 -2.88
N GLU A 169 3.84 -19.63 -2.81
CA GLU A 169 2.82 -19.32 -3.81
C GLU A 169 2.72 -17.79 -3.97
N THR A 170 2.78 -17.34 -5.23
CA THR A 170 2.87 -15.91 -5.53
C THR A 170 1.85 -15.53 -6.59
N ARG A 171 1.19 -14.40 -6.39
CA ARG A 171 0.41 -13.69 -7.40
C ARG A 171 1.07 -12.35 -7.67
N ILE A 172 1.08 -11.93 -8.92
CA ILE A 172 1.52 -10.58 -9.26
C ILE A 172 0.35 -9.63 -9.11
N SER A 173 0.53 -8.58 -8.31
CA SER A 173 -0.33 -7.41 -8.23
C SER A 173 0.22 -6.35 -9.18
N LEU A 174 -0.58 -5.97 -10.19
CA LEU A 174 -0.18 -4.99 -11.21
C LEU A 174 -1.05 -3.73 -11.10
N PRO A 175 -0.59 -2.70 -10.38
CA PRO A 175 -1.24 -1.40 -10.42
C PRO A 175 -1.05 -0.78 -11.80
N LEU A 176 -2.16 -0.58 -12.54
CA LEU A 176 -2.14 -0.18 -13.95
C LEU A 176 -2.54 1.27 -14.12
N VAL A 177 -1.65 2.07 -14.71
CA VAL A 177 -1.83 3.52 -14.89
C VAL A 177 -1.56 3.91 -16.32
N ALA A 178 -2.55 4.49 -16.99
CA ALA A 178 -2.43 4.96 -18.38
C ALA A 178 -1.29 5.98 -18.52
N GLY A 179 -0.43 5.78 -19.53
CA GLY A 179 0.73 6.62 -19.81
C GLY A 179 1.90 6.47 -18.83
N VAL A 180 1.85 5.44 -17.96
CA VAL A 180 2.92 5.10 -17.01
C VAL A 180 3.46 3.70 -17.27
N ASN A 181 2.61 2.68 -17.18
CA ASN A 181 3.00 1.28 -17.23
C ASN A 181 2.01 0.38 -17.99
N ALA A 182 1.02 0.98 -18.66
CA ALA A 182 -0.02 0.26 -19.40
C ALA A 182 0.33 0.08 -20.89
N ASP A 183 1.56 0.42 -21.30
CA ASP A 183 2.00 0.19 -22.68
C ASP A 183 2.23 -1.31 -22.94
N PRO A 184 1.98 -1.79 -24.19
CA PRO A 184 2.09 -3.19 -24.53
C PRO A 184 3.47 -3.80 -24.25
N GLU A 185 4.54 -3.02 -24.41
CA GLU A 185 5.91 -3.49 -24.17
C GLU A 185 6.10 -3.86 -22.70
N ASN A 186 5.66 -3.01 -21.77
CA ASN A 186 5.72 -3.30 -20.34
C ASN A 186 4.83 -4.47 -19.94
N ILE A 187 3.62 -4.59 -20.52
CA ILE A 187 2.71 -5.70 -20.25
C ILE A 187 3.31 -7.03 -20.73
N HIS A 188 3.85 -7.08 -21.95
CA HIS A 188 4.56 -8.27 -22.45
C HIS A 188 5.80 -8.62 -21.60
N ALA A 189 6.56 -7.62 -21.14
CA ALA A 189 7.71 -7.86 -20.28
C ALA A 189 7.27 -8.43 -18.91
N THR A 190 6.18 -7.90 -18.33
CA THR A 190 5.59 -8.42 -17.10
C THR A 190 5.07 -9.85 -17.27
N ALA A 191 4.43 -10.17 -18.40
CA ALA A 191 3.96 -11.52 -18.69
C ALA A 191 5.12 -12.52 -18.79
N LYS A 192 6.19 -12.16 -19.53
CA LYS A 192 7.42 -12.97 -19.63
C LYS A 192 8.07 -13.20 -18.27
N PHE A 193 8.13 -12.15 -17.44
CA PHE A 193 8.63 -12.22 -16.08
C PHE A 193 7.81 -13.21 -15.24
N ALA A 194 6.48 -13.12 -15.26
CA ALA A 194 5.59 -14.02 -14.55
C ALA A 194 5.82 -15.48 -14.94
N VAL A 195 5.87 -15.77 -16.26
CA VAL A 195 6.11 -17.12 -16.77
C VAL A 195 7.48 -17.64 -16.35
N ALA A 196 8.53 -16.82 -16.46
CA ALA A 196 9.90 -17.20 -16.09
C ALA A 196 10.02 -17.56 -14.60
N HIS A 197 9.18 -16.97 -13.75
CA HIS A 197 9.16 -17.23 -12.31
C HIS A 197 8.05 -18.21 -11.87
N GLY A 198 7.36 -18.87 -12.80
CA GLY A 198 6.31 -19.84 -12.49
C GLY A 198 5.04 -19.26 -11.88
N VAL A 199 4.88 -17.94 -11.91
CA VAL A 199 3.65 -17.25 -11.44
C VAL A 199 2.53 -17.50 -12.44
N LYS A 200 1.34 -17.82 -11.94
CA LYS A 200 0.17 -18.16 -12.78
C LYS A 200 -0.91 -17.09 -12.76
N HIS A 201 -0.96 -16.28 -11.72
CA HIS A 201 -2.05 -15.34 -11.46
C HIS A 201 -1.56 -13.89 -11.49
N ILE A 202 -2.26 -13.06 -12.26
CA ILE A 202 -2.03 -11.62 -12.35
C ILE A 202 -3.31 -10.90 -11.91
N ASP A 203 -3.22 -10.14 -10.84
CA ASP A 203 -4.30 -9.27 -10.36
C ASP A 203 -4.08 -7.87 -10.93
N ILE A 204 -4.84 -7.51 -11.96
CA ILE A 204 -4.80 -6.20 -12.59
C ILE A 204 -5.58 -5.20 -11.73
N ASN A 205 -4.92 -4.16 -11.25
CA ASN A 205 -5.48 -3.13 -10.39
C ASN A 205 -5.48 -1.76 -11.11
N PRO A 206 -6.53 -1.42 -11.87
CA PRO A 206 -6.60 -0.15 -12.57
C PRO A 206 -6.58 1.02 -11.59
N LEU A 207 -5.94 2.14 -12.01
CA LEU A 207 -5.92 3.36 -11.22
C LEU A 207 -7.34 3.81 -10.89
N HIS A 208 -7.60 4.08 -9.61
CA HIS A 208 -8.84 4.67 -9.12
C HIS A 208 -8.54 5.91 -8.24
N THR A 209 -9.51 6.81 -8.13
CA THR A 209 -9.35 8.09 -7.43
C THR A 209 -9.82 8.08 -5.97
N LEU A 210 -10.21 6.92 -5.43
CA LEU A 210 -10.74 6.79 -4.05
C LEU A 210 -9.77 7.33 -2.98
N GLY A 211 -8.45 7.22 -3.23
CA GLY A 211 -7.41 7.76 -2.35
C GLY A 211 -7.21 9.27 -2.42
N ALA A 212 -7.83 9.98 -3.37
CA ALA A 212 -7.59 11.41 -3.60
C ALA A 212 -7.91 12.27 -2.38
N GLY A 213 -8.96 11.92 -1.62
CA GLY A 213 -9.36 12.63 -0.41
C GLY A 213 -8.27 12.65 0.68
N LYS A 214 -7.43 11.63 0.76
CA LYS A 214 -6.33 11.55 1.74
C LYS A 214 -5.29 12.65 1.53
N TYR A 215 -5.05 13.05 0.28
CA TYR A 215 -4.15 14.18 -0.03
C TYR A 215 -4.67 15.49 0.55
N HIS A 216 -5.98 15.73 0.45
CA HIS A 216 -6.61 16.90 1.06
C HIS A 216 -6.44 16.92 2.58
N TYR A 217 -6.64 15.79 3.25
CA TYR A 217 -6.46 15.69 4.71
C TYR A 217 -5.01 15.95 5.14
N LEU A 218 -4.05 15.68 4.24
CA LEU A 218 -2.63 15.97 4.45
C LEU A 218 -2.24 17.39 4.04
N GLY A 219 -3.16 18.20 3.52
CA GLY A 219 -2.84 19.52 2.95
C GLY A 219 -1.94 19.41 1.72
N LYS A 220 -2.11 18.36 0.92
CA LYS A 220 -1.36 18.13 -0.32
C LYS A 220 -2.29 18.22 -1.52
N ARG A 221 -1.76 18.60 -2.66
CA ARG A 221 -2.48 18.48 -3.93
C ARG A 221 -2.45 17.03 -4.37
N SER A 222 -3.61 16.50 -4.75
CA SER A 222 -3.69 15.13 -5.30
C SER A 222 -3.00 15.07 -6.67
N PRO A 223 -2.14 14.07 -6.92
CA PRO A 223 -1.54 13.87 -8.24
C PRO A 223 -2.50 13.20 -9.23
N TYR A 224 -3.64 12.67 -8.77
CA TYR A 224 -4.55 11.85 -9.59
C TYR A 224 -5.09 12.58 -10.83
N GLY A 225 -5.27 13.90 -10.80
CA GLY A 225 -5.72 14.68 -11.95
C GLY A 225 -4.73 14.74 -13.12
N ARG A 226 -3.53 14.15 -12.98
CA ARG A 226 -2.53 14.05 -14.05
C ARG A 226 -2.64 12.76 -14.85
N PHE A 227 -3.42 11.80 -14.38
CA PHE A 227 -3.52 10.48 -14.95
C PHE A 227 -4.98 10.20 -15.31
N ARG A 228 -5.18 9.46 -16.40
CA ARG A 228 -6.49 8.91 -16.70
C ARG A 228 -6.59 7.46 -16.27
N THR A 229 -7.77 7.01 -15.99
CA THR A 229 -8.10 5.59 -15.83
C THR A 229 -8.21 4.95 -17.21
N LEU A 230 -7.79 3.71 -17.32
CA LEU A 230 -8.02 2.91 -18.52
C LEU A 230 -9.51 2.55 -18.64
N GLU A 231 -10.03 2.56 -19.86
CA GLU A 231 -11.38 2.12 -20.16
C GLU A 231 -11.44 0.60 -20.30
N LYS A 232 -12.66 0.05 -20.24
CA LYS A 232 -12.84 -1.40 -20.28
C LYS A 232 -12.19 -2.08 -21.48
N PRO A 233 -12.31 -1.58 -22.74
CA PRO A 233 -11.66 -2.22 -23.89
C PRO A 233 -10.14 -2.30 -23.74
N GLU A 234 -9.49 -1.24 -23.23
CA GLU A 234 -8.04 -1.22 -22.98
C GLU A 234 -7.63 -2.23 -21.90
N LEU A 235 -8.47 -2.39 -20.87
CA LEU A 235 -8.25 -3.38 -19.81
C LEU A 235 -8.42 -4.81 -20.34
N ASP A 236 -9.40 -5.03 -21.19
CA ASP A 236 -9.63 -6.34 -21.83
C ASP A 236 -8.44 -6.71 -22.73
N GLU A 237 -7.88 -5.77 -23.52
CA GLU A 237 -6.66 -5.97 -24.31
C GLU A 237 -5.46 -6.36 -23.42
N VAL A 238 -5.27 -5.70 -22.28
CA VAL A 238 -4.22 -6.05 -21.33
C VAL A 238 -4.40 -7.46 -20.79
N ALA A 239 -5.62 -7.84 -20.44
CA ALA A 239 -5.93 -9.19 -19.94
C ALA A 239 -5.68 -10.26 -21.03
N GLU A 240 -6.03 -9.98 -22.30
CA GLU A 240 -5.79 -10.88 -23.42
C GLU A 240 -4.27 -11.11 -23.65
N ILE A 241 -3.44 -10.08 -23.49
CA ILE A 241 -1.98 -10.26 -23.56
C ILE A 241 -1.54 -11.29 -22.51
N PHE A 242 -1.94 -11.16 -21.24
CA PHE A 242 -1.57 -12.14 -20.22
C PHE A 242 -2.12 -13.55 -20.54
N HIS A 243 -3.35 -13.66 -20.99
CA HIS A 243 -3.93 -14.94 -21.40
C HIS A 243 -3.15 -15.60 -22.53
N SER A 244 -2.60 -14.82 -23.48
CA SER A 244 -1.77 -15.35 -24.57
C SER A 244 -0.47 -16.02 -24.10
N TYR A 245 -0.01 -15.72 -22.88
CA TYR A 245 1.11 -16.36 -22.19
C TYR A 245 0.68 -17.52 -21.28
N GLY A 246 -0.60 -17.90 -21.26
CA GLY A 246 -1.15 -18.95 -20.40
C GLY A 246 -1.37 -18.49 -18.94
N LEU A 247 -1.33 -17.19 -18.68
CA LEU A 247 -1.53 -16.62 -17.35
C LEU A 247 -3.03 -16.37 -17.08
N GLN A 248 -3.44 -16.52 -15.84
CA GLN A 248 -4.78 -16.18 -15.39
C GLN A 248 -4.79 -14.71 -14.94
N ALA A 249 -5.27 -13.84 -15.80
CA ALA A 249 -5.40 -12.43 -15.50
C ALA A 249 -6.83 -12.11 -15.03
N GLY A 250 -6.94 -11.44 -13.89
CA GLY A 250 -8.20 -10.98 -13.33
C GLY A 250 -8.10 -9.55 -12.86
N PHE A 251 -9.26 -8.87 -12.80
CA PHE A 251 -9.33 -7.54 -12.21
C PHE A 251 -9.51 -7.70 -10.70
N GLY A 252 -8.63 -7.05 -9.91
CA GLY A 252 -8.80 -6.97 -8.48
C GLY A 252 -10.23 -6.48 -8.17
N ARG A 253 -10.88 -7.07 -7.19
CA ARG A 253 -12.23 -6.64 -6.82
C ARG A 253 -12.18 -5.15 -6.49
N MET A 254 -12.79 -4.33 -7.35
CA MET A 254 -13.18 -2.97 -6.95
C MET A 254 -14.18 -3.14 -5.81
N MET A 255 -13.70 -2.96 -4.57
CA MET A 255 -14.58 -2.87 -3.41
C MET A 255 -15.25 -1.50 -3.37
#